data_f46f9d5f9bc893f8a029a6d0d1acf51f
#
_entry.id   f46f9d5f9bc893f8a029a6d0d1acf51f
#
_cell.length_a   1.000
_cell.length_b   1.000
_cell.length_c   1.000
_cell.angle_alpha   90.00
_cell.angle_beta   90.00
_cell.angle_gamma   90.00
#
_symmetry.space_group_name_H-M   'P 1'
#
loop_
_entity.id
_entity.type
_entity.pdbx_description
1 polymer ?
#
loop_
_entity_poly.entity_id
_entity_poly.type
_entity_poly.pdbx_seq_one_letter_code
_entity_poly.pdbx_strand_id
1 'polypeptide(L)'
;MKFLMYELILKNNKSQLEKILSNAKPPVKEDVVYVYAVVEGWKKEKISRSEYFKAFYPINIMGQTWRAISWTTAASLVSVIEMINEGLLKKEGFIKQEEIPFDKFLKTDSGKLFLD
;
A
#
# COMPACT_ATOMS: atom_id res chain seq x y z
N MET A 1 -1.83 -20.81 8.44
CA MET A 1 -2.70 -21.15 7.31
C MET A 1 -2.70 -22.65 6.94
N LYS A 2 -1.54 -23.33 6.86
CA LYS A 2 -1.49 -24.78 6.57
C LYS A 2 -2.35 -25.62 7.54
N PHE A 3 -2.31 -25.35 8.85
CA PHE A 3 -3.12 -26.04 9.84
C PHE A 3 -4.61 -25.98 9.52
N LEU A 4 -5.17 -24.77 9.30
CA LEU A 4 -6.59 -24.63 8.97
C LEU A 4 -6.99 -25.33 7.67
N MET A 5 -6.11 -25.32 6.66
CA MET A 5 -6.44 -25.88 5.35
C MET A 5 -6.29 -27.39 5.28
N TYR A 6 -5.28 -27.94 5.92
CA TYR A 6 -4.94 -29.37 5.80
C TYR A 6 -5.36 -30.19 7.00
N GLU A 7 -5.02 -29.75 8.23
CA GLU A 7 -5.32 -30.50 9.44
C GLU A 7 -6.82 -30.50 9.78
N LEU A 8 -7.51 -29.36 9.52
CA LEU A 8 -8.95 -29.27 9.73
C LEU A 8 -9.78 -29.58 8.47
N ILE A 9 -9.15 -30.11 7.40
CA ILE A 9 -9.81 -30.51 6.17
C ILE A 9 -10.67 -29.40 5.52
N LEU A 10 -10.33 -28.14 5.79
CA LEU A 10 -11.08 -26.99 5.27
C LEU A 10 -10.69 -26.56 3.85
N LYS A 11 -9.73 -27.28 3.23
CA LYS A 11 -9.26 -26.99 1.87
C LYS A 11 -10.40 -26.95 0.84
N ASN A 12 -11.37 -27.82 1.00
CA ASN A 12 -12.51 -27.94 0.06
C ASN A 12 -13.74 -27.17 0.52
N ASN A 13 -13.69 -26.46 1.66
CA ASN A 13 -14.82 -25.71 2.19
C ASN A 13 -14.44 -24.24 2.43
N LYS A 14 -14.33 -23.49 1.33
CA LYS A 14 -13.99 -22.06 1.35
C LYS A 14 -14.92 -21.24 2.25
N SER A 15 -16.23 -21.49 2.17
CA SER A 15 -17.23 -20.72 2.94
C SER A 15 -17.03 -20.89 4.45
N GLN A 16 -16.71 -22.10 4.90
CA GLN A 16 -16.45 -22.36 6.33
C GLN A 16 -15.12 -21.74 6.76
N LEU A 17 -14.09 -21.81 5.90
CA LEU A 17 -12.79 -21.18 6.18
C LEU A 17 -12.93 -19.66 6.28
N GLU A 18 -13.68 -19.03 5.36
CA GLU A 18 -13.96 -17.58 5.40
C GLU A 18 -14.70 -17.17 6.67
N LYS A 19 -15.71 -17.94 7.10
CA LYS A 19 -16.44 -17.68 8.36
C LYS A 19 -15.51 -17.78 9.57
N ILE A 20 -14.66 -18.80 9.65
CA ILE A 20 -13.69 -18.96 10.74
C ILE A 20 -12.72 -17.77 10.78
N LEU A 21 -12.16 -17.40 9.63
CA LEU A 21 -11.21 -16.29 9.55
C LEU A 21 -11.86 -14.94 9.88
N SER A 22 -13.07 -14.70 9.38
CA SER A 22 -13.82 -13.45 9.65
C SER A 22 -14.22 -13.32 11.14
N ASN A 23 -14.55 -14.43 11.78
CA ASN A 23 -14.87 -14.43 13.22
C ASN A 23 -13.61 -14.28 14.09
N ALA A 24 -12.50 -14.91 13.68
CA ALA A 24 -11.23 -14.83 14.42
C ALA A 24 -10.58 -13.44 14.33
N LYS A 25 -10.72 -12.78 13.18
CA LYS A 25 -10.22 -11.42 12.92
C LYS A 25 -11.26 -10.64 12.13
N PRO A 26 -12.28 -10.09 12.82
CA PRO A 26 -13.30 -9.30 12.15
C PRO A 26 -12.68 -8.05 11.51
N PRO A 27 -13.18 -7.62 10.34
CA PRO A 27 -12.72 -6.43 9.69
C PRO A 27 -12.97 -5.21 10.58
N VAL A 28 -11.95 -4.40 10.80
CA VAL A 28 -12.08 -3.12 11.51
C VAL A 28 -12.65 -2.05 10.58
N LYS A 29 -13.41 -1.10 11.14
CA LYS A 29 -13.94 0.05 10.39
C LYS A 29 -12.89 1.14 10.21
N GLU A 30 -12.07 1.33 11.22
CA GLU A 30 -11.02 2.33 11.28
C GLU A 30 -9.66 1.65 11.44
N ASP A 31 -8.68 2.12 10.71
CA ASP A 31 -7.31 1.66 10.75
C ASP A 31 -6.37 2.85 10.53
N VAL A 32 -5.10 2.66 10.82
CA VAL A 32 -4.06 3.62 10.49
C VAL A 32 -2.87 2.88 9.88
N VAL A 33 -2.30 3.46 8.83
CA VAL A 33 -1.07 2.98 8.20
C VAL A 33 0.05 3.93 8.55
N TYR A 34 1.07 3.43 9.24
CA TYR A 34 2.28 4.18 9.54
C TYR A 34 3.38 3.83 8.54
N VAL A 35 3.96 4.86 7.92
CA VAL A 35 5.14 4.71 7.08
C VAL A 35 6.30 5.39 7.78
N TYR A 36 7.38 4.64 7.97
CA TYR A 36 8.62 5.12 8.56
C TYR A 36 9.79 4.70 7.67
N ALA A 37 10.57 5.68 7.25
CA ALA A 37 11.77 5.44 6.45
C ALA A 37 12.96 6.18 7.05
N VAL A 38 14.11 5.53 7.07
CA VAL A 38 15.37 6.10 7.58
C VAL A 38 16.45 5.89 6.54
N VAL A 39 17.22 6.92 6.32
CA VAL A 39 18.44 6.87 5.49
C VAL A 39 19.60 7.38 6.32
N GLU A 40 20.65 6.58 6.40
CA GLU A 40 21.92 6.96 7.03
C GLU A 40 23.03 6.87 6.00
N GLY A 41 23.94 7.83 6.02
CA GLY A 41 25.06 7.86 5.09
C GLY A 41 26.01 9.01 5.35
N TRP A 42 27.10 9.02 4.58
CA TRP A 42 28.11 10.07 4.64
C TRP A 42 27.72 11.25 3.74
N LYS A 43 27.65 12.43 4.29
CA LYS A 43 27.47 13.68 3.54
C LYS A 43 28.55 14.67 3.96
N LYS A 44 29.43 15.04 3.00
CA LYS A 44 30.56 15.94 3.26
C LYS A 44 31.38 15.51 4.49
N GLU A 45 31.85 14.26 4.49
CA GLU A 45 32.69 13.65 5.56
C GLU A 45 32.03 13.55 6.95
N LYS A 46 30.73 13.83 7.06
CA LYS A 46 29.95 13.68 8.28
C LYS A 46 28.88 12.61 8.10
N ILE A 47 28.65 11.81 9.15
CA ILE A 47 27.48 10.92 9.21
C ILE A 47 26.25 11.78 9.25
N SER A 48 25.31 11.53 8.34
CA SER A 48 24.04 12.20 8.24
C SER A 48 22.93 11.17 8.30
N ARG A 49 21.86 11.47 9.04
CA ARG A 49 20.66 10.65 9.13
C ARG A 49 19.47 11.52 8.74
N SER A 50 18.60 10.97 7.92
CA SER A 50 17.32 11.57 7.55
C SER A 50 16.21 10.59 7.85
N GLU A 51 15.14 11.07 8.47
CA GLU A 51 13.97 10.27 8.84
C GLU A 51 12.73 10.85 8.19
N TYR A 52 11.85 9.96 7.77
CA TYR A 52 10.52 10.28 7.28
C TYR A 52 9.51 9.46 8.05
N PHE A 53 8.49 10.11 8.57
CA PHE A 53 7.35 9.46 9.23
C PHE A 53 6.07 10.08 8.73
N LYS A 54 5.12 9.24 8.36
CA LYS A 54 3.76 9.67 8.01
C LYS A 54 2.73 8.64 8.47
N ALA A 55 1.60 9.14 8.98
CA ALA A 55 0.43 8.35 9.31
C ALA A 55 -0.68 8.62 8.28
N PHE A 56 -1.28 7.56 7.76
CA PHE A 56 -2.42 7.63 6.86
C PHE A 56 -3.65 7.08 7.56
N TYR A 57 -4.74 7.82 7.47
CA TYR A 57 -6.03 7.53 8.08
C TYR A 57 -7.06 7.16 7.02
N PRO A 58 -8.23 6.59 7.39
CA PRO A 58 -9.35 6.43 6.48
C PRO A 58 -9.75 7.76 5.85
N ILE A 59 -10.09 7.72 4.55
CA ILE A 59 -10.53 8.90 3.81
C ILE A 59 -11.88 8.65 3.14
N ASN A 60 -12.61 9.73 2.83
CA ASN A 60 -13.83 9.66 2.05
C ASN A 60 -13.54 9.91 0.58
N ILE A 61 -13.85 8.93 -0.27
CA ILE A 61 -13.73 9.05 -1.73
C ILE A 61 -15.12 8.77 -2.32
N MET A 62 -15.66 9.74 -3.06
CA MET A 62 -16.98 9.63 -3.70
C MET A 62 -18.12 9.24 -2.73
N GLY A 63 -18.10 9.79 -1.51
CA GLY A 63 -19.14 9.52 -0.50
C GLY A 63 -18.99 8.20 0.26
N GLN A 64 -17.94 7.43 -0.01
CA GLN A 64 -17.63 6.18 0.68
C GLN A 64 -16.35 6.32 1.50
N THR A 65 -16.39 5.89 2.77
CA THR A 65 -15.20 5.85 3.63
C THR A 65 -14.36 4.62 3.30
N TRP A 66 -13.12 4.85 2.92
CA TRP A 66 -12.12 3.83 2.64
C TRP A 66 -11.13 3.73 3.79
N ARG A 67 -10.86 2.51 4.23
CA ARG A 67 -9.85 2.25 5.26
C ARG A 67 -8.46 2.63 4.75
N ALA A 68 -7.59 3.04 5.67
CA ALA A 68 -6.24 3.49 5.33
C ALA A 68 -5.48 2.46 4.49
N ILE A 69 -5.45 1.18 4.92
CA ILE A 69 -4.76 0.13 4.16
C ILE A 69 -5.36 -0.09 2.77
N SER A 70 -6.68 0.07 2.62
CA SER A 70 -7.36 -0.16 1.36
C SER A 70 -7.02 0.93 0.34
N TRP A 71 -7.19 2.21 0.71
CA TRP A 71 -6.96 3.29 -0.23
C TRP A 71 -5.46 3.49 -0.52
N THR A 72 -4.57 3.37 0.48
CA THR A 72 -3.12 3.52 0.23
C THR A 72 -2.59 2.44 -0.72
N THR A 73 -3.06 1.20 -0.59
CA THR A 73 -2.69 0.12 -1.51
C THR A 73 -3.24 0.35 -2.91
N ALA A 74 -4.52 0.71 -3.03
CA ALA A 74 -5.15 0.94 -4.33
C ALA A 74 -4.57 2.17 -5.03
N ALA A 75 -4.45 3.30 -4.33
CA ALA A 75 -3.94 4.55 -4.89
C ALA A 75 -2.50 4.42 -5.38
N SER A 76 -1.64 3.68 -4.65
CA SER A 76 -0.26 3.46 -5.09
C SER A 76 -0.18 2.69 -6.41
N LEU A 77 -1.00 1.65 -6.58
CA LEU A 77 -1.06 0.90 -7.83
C LEU A 77 -1.62 1.75 -8.98
N VAL A 78 -2.73 2.45 -8.72
CA VAL A 78 -3.39 3.29 -9.74
C VAL A 78 -2.47 4.40 -10.20
N SER A 79 -1.73 5.05 -9.29
CA SER A 79 -0.73 6.07 -9.66
C SER A 79 0.32 5.55 -10.65
N VAL A 80 0.79 4.32 -10.47
CA VAL A 80 1.75 3.71 -11.42
C VAL A 80 1.10 3.45 -12.77
N ILE A 81 -0.17 3.01 -12.79
CA ILE A 81 -0.94 2.82 -14.03
C ILE A 81 -1.14 4.15 -14.75
N GLU A 82 -1.48 5.23 -14.03
CA GLU A 82 -1.58 6.58 -14.57
C GLU A 82 -0.27 7.02 -15.21
N MET A 83 0.87 6.82 -14.54
CA MET A 83 2.20 7.15 -15.08
C MET A 83 2.54 6.37 -16.35
N ILE A 84 2.15 5.09 -16.45
CA ILE A 84 2.33 4.28 -17.67
C ILE A 84 1.47 4.84 -18.79
N ASN A 85 0.22 5.19 -18.51
CA ASN A 85 -0.71 5.73 -19.49
C ASN A 85 -0.25 7.09 -20.02
N GLU A 86 0.31 7.93 -19.17
CA GLU A 86 0.90 9.23 -19.53
C GLU A 86 2.25 9.12 -20.25
N GLY A 87 2.80 7.93 -20.38
CA GLY A 87 4.10 7.68 -21.02
C GLY A 87 5.31 8.08 -20.17
N LEU A 88 5.12 8.25 -18.86
CA LEU A 88 6.18 8.58 -17.90
C LEU A 88 7.01 7.35 -17.50
N LEU A 89 6.47 6.16 -17.72
CA LEU A 89 7.13 4.88 -17.50
C LEU A 89 7.04 4.01 -18.77
N LYS A 90 7.94 3.03 -18.87
CA LYS A 90 7.93 2.07 -19.98
C LYS A 90 6.64 1.25 -19.98
N LYS A 91 6.10 0.96 -21.16
CA LYS A 91 4.86 0.20 -21.33
C LYS A 91 5.06 -1.31 -21.34
N GLU A 92 6.29 -1.79 -21.46
CA GLU A 92 6.62 -3.19 -21.58
C GLU A 92 7.73 -3.61 -20.62
N GLY A 93 7.70 -4.86 -20.22
CA GLY A 93 8.69 -5.46 -19.33
C GLY A 93 8.40 -5.22 -17.86
N PHE A 94 9.39 -5.55 -17.02
CA PHE A 94 9.31 -5.39 -15.57
C PHE A 94 9.78 -3.98 -15.16
N ILE A 95 9.00 -3.31 -14.34
CA ILE A 95 9.33 -2.00 -13.75
C ILE A 95 9.67 -2.24 -12.29
N LYS A 96 10.89 -1.91 -11.89
CA LYS A 96 11.29 -1.95 -10.49
C LYS A 96 10.75 -0.71 -9.76
N GLN A 97 10.40 -0.87 -8.50
CA GLN A 97 9.88 0.23 -7.69
C GLN A 97 10.86 1.42 -7.63
N GLU A 98 12.16 1.15 -7.57
CA GLU A 98 13.22 2.16 -7.54
C GLU A 98 13.35 2.95 -8.85
N GLU A 99 12.78 2.45 -9.95
CA GLU A 99 12.77 3.15 -11.25
C GLU A 99 11.61 4.16 -11.34
N ILE A 100 10.68 4.17 -10.39
CA ILE A 100 9.53 5.06 -10.37
C ILE A 100 9.92 6.41 -9.77
N PRO A 101 9.92 7.52 -10.55
CA PRO A 101 10.24 8.84 -10.03
C PRO A 101 9.18 9.30 -9.04
N PHE A 102 9.54 9.44 -7.78
CA PHE A 102 8.60 9.75 -6.69
C PHE A 102 7.89 11.10 -6.86
N ASP A 103 8.61 12.10 -7.36
CA ASP A 103 8.06 13.43 -7.66
C ASP A 103 6.96 13.39 -8.74
N LYS A 104 7.10 12.51 -9.72
CA LYS A 104 6.09 12.29 -10.76
C LYS A 104 4.92 11.47 -10.22
N PHE A 105 5.22 10.44 -9.41
CA PHE A 105 4.20 9.64 -8.73
C PHE A 105 3.24 10.54 -7.93
N LEU A 106 3.75 11.46 -7.13
CA LEU A 106 2.94 12.38 -6.33
C LEU A 106 2.13 13.41 -7.15
N LYS A 107 2.42 13.57 -8.44
CA LYS A 107 1.69 14.47 -9.35
C LYS A 107 0.50 13.80 -10.03
N THR A 108 0.43 12.48 -10.03
CA THR A 108 -0.72 11.74 -10.55
C THR A 108 -1.98 12.06 -9.73
N ASP A 109 -3.16 11.83 -10.28
CA ASP A 109 -4.39 12.13 -9.54
C ASP A 109 -4.55 11.26 -8.30
N SER A 110 -4.20 9.98 -8.39
CA SER A 110 -4.19 9.08 -7.24
C SER A 110 -3.01 9.35 -6.29
N GLY A 111 -1.86 9.75 -6.80
CA GLY A 111 -0.67 10.07 -6.01
C GLY A 111 -0.83 11.30 -5.12
N LYS A 112 -1.65 12.27 -5.52
CA LYS A 112 -1.97 13.46 -4.72
C LYS A 112 -2.60 13.12 -3.37
N LEU A 113 -3.30 12.00 -3.27
CA LEU A 113 -3.89 11.53 -2.00
C LEU A 113 -2.84 11.28 -0.91
N PHE A 114 -1.58 11.09 -1.27
CA PHE A 114 -0.48 10.91 -0.32
C PHE A 114 0.14 12.21 0.17
N LEU A 115 -0.26 13.36 -0.37
CA LEU A 115 0.27 14.67 0.03
C LEU A 115 -0.42 15.23 1.28
N ASP A 116 -1.68 14.88 1.50
CA ASP A 116 -2.53 15.31 2.63
C ASP A 116 -2.31 14.45 3.93
#